data_70b2e3412e101f02e20f256669a4bd72
#
_entry.id   70b2e3412e101f02e20f256669a4bd72
#
_cell.length_a   1.000
_cell.length_b   1.000
_cell.length_c   1.000
_cell.angle_alpha   90.00
_cell.angle_beta   90.00
_cell.angle_gamma   90.00
#
_symmetry.space_group_name_H-M   'P 1'
#
loop_
_entity.id
_entity.type
_entity.pdbx_description
1 polymer ?
#
loop_
_entity_poly.entity_id
_entity_poly.type
_entity_poly.pdbx_seq_one_letter_code
_entity_poly.pdbx_strand_id
1 'polypeptide(L)'
;MSKFILSGFADEIDPYLNRQMDVLDTLDIRYIEIRCADGKNISKVTEAEAEEMHSRLAARGYRISSIGSPIGKIKVTDDFEPHLALFQNCIRMAQIFEAPYIRMFSFYPPEGEDIAKYRGTVMKRWEAFLKLAEGTGVTLLHENEKDIYGDVAERCLDLAETLGIGLIFDPANFIQSGVTTYPDAFELLRKHIRYLHIKDAKMGSGQVVPAGYGDAGLAKILAELDAQGFEGFLSLEPHLGTFHGFADLEPASKTNLMEEGGPKCYTIAAESLRKVLASLGIQPEKTA
;
A
#
# COMPACT_ATOMS: atom_id res chain seq x y z
N MET A 1 13.25 -16.84 -12.00
CA MET A 1 12.25 -17.13 -10.96
C MET A 1 11.92 -15.84 -10.28
N SER A 2 10.65 -15.57 -10.07
CA SER A 2 10.20 -14.40 -9.30
C SER A 2 10.70 -14.45 -7.87
N LYS A 3 10.76 -13.28 -7.22
CA LYS A 3 11.04 -13.16 -5.80
C LYS A 3 9.90 -12.40 -5.14
N PHE A 4 8.90 -13.12 -4.68
CA PHE A 4 7.80 -12.56 -3.92
C PHE A 4 8.14 -12.54 -2.44
N ILE A 5 8.23 -11.34 -1.86
CA ILE A 5 8.52 -11.13 -0.44
C ILE A 5 7.21 -10.74 0.25
N LEU A 6 6.82 -11.48 1.30
CA LEU A 6 5.61 -11.16 2.05
C LEU A 6 5.85 -9.98 2.99
N SER A 7 4.92 -9.04 2.97
CA SER A 7 4.85 -7.88 3.86
C SER A 7 3.39 -7.58 4.23
N GLY A 8 3.13 -6.50 4.96
CA GLY A 8 1.78 -6.02 5.15
C GLY A 8 1.64 -4.92 6.18
N PHE A 9 0.44 -4.32 6.20
CA PHE A 9 0.03 -3.31 7.16
C PHE A 9 -0.30 -3.95 8.51
N ALA A 10 0.70 -4.05 9.38
CA ALA A 10 0.57 -4.74 10.66
C ALA A 10 -0.29 -3.98 11.69
N ASP A 11 -0.57 -2.71 11.46
CA ASP A 11 -1.52 -1.93 12.28
C ASP A 11 -2.97 -2.41 12.16
N GLU A 12 -3.28 -3.25 11.16
CA GLU A 12 -4.55 -3.98 11.11
C GLU A 12 -4.64 -5.16 12.10
N ILE A 13 -3.51 -5.55 12.68
CA ILE A 13 -3.44 -6.55 13.74
C ILE A 13 -3.74 -5.92 15.09
N ASP A 14 -2.98 -4.86 15.44
CA ASP A 14 -3.01 -4.21 16.74
C ASP A 14 -2.35 -2.84 16.65
N PRO A 15 -2.78 -1.81 17.42
CA PRO A 15 -2.12 -0.50 17.43
C PRO A 15 -0.69 -0.53 17.97
N TYR A 16 -0.28 -1.54 18.76
CA TYR A 16 1.02 -1.62 19.41
C TYR A 16 2.01 -2.50 18.62
N LEU A 17 3.18 -1.94 18.30
CA LEU A 17 4.20 -2.58 17.46
C LEU A 17 4.62 -3.98 17.96
N ASN A 18 4.78 -4.18 19.26
CA ASN A 18 5.14 -5.48 19.79
C ASN A 18 4.07 -6.55 19.52
N ARG A 19 2.77 -6.19 19.62
CA ARG A 19 1.67 -7.09 19.31
C ARG A 19 1.60 -7.40 17.82
N GLN A 20 1.86 -6.40 16.98
CA GLN A 20 1.98 -6.60 15.54
C GLN A 20 3.03 -7.68 15.24
N MET A 21 4.24 -7.55 15.80
CA MET A 21 5.32 -8.52 15.63
C MET A 21 4.99 -9.90 16.19
N ASP A 22 4.30 -10.01 17.34
CA ASP A 22 3.91 -11.29 17.92
C ASP A 22 3.04 -12.12 16.96
N VAL A 23 2.11 -11.49 16.27
CA VAL A 23 1.26 -12.17 15.29
C VAL A 23 2.04 -12.49 14.01
N LEU A 24 2.83 -11.54 13.51
CA LEU A 24 3.65 -11.75 12.31
C LEU A 24 4.67 -12.89 12.49
N ASP A 25 5.19 -13.11 13.71
CA ASP A 25 6.03 -14.27 14.03
C ASP A 25 5.30 -15.59 13.77
N THR A 26 4.02 -15.69 14.14
CA THR A 26 3.21 -16.91 13.89
C THR A 26 2.94 -17.14 12.42
N LEU A 27 3.03 -16.09 11.61
CA LEU A 27 2.77 -16.10 10.17
C LEU A 27 4.05 -16.17 9.34
N ASP A 28 5.23 -16.22 9.95
CA ASP A 28 6.52 -16.19 9.25
C ASP A 28 6.60 -15.06 8.21
N ILE A 29 6.22 -13.84 8.64
CA ILE A 29 6.33 -12.60 7.86
C ILE A 29 7.31 -11.68 8.59
N ARG A 30 8.36 -11.23 7.90
CA ARG A 30 9.46 -10.43 8.47
C ARG A 30 9.54 -9.01 7.93
N TYR A 31 8.68 -8.65 6.98
CA TYR A 31 8.60 -7.29 6.48
C TYR A 31 7.27 -6.64 6.87
N ILE A 32 7.34 -5.37 7.21
CA ILE A 32 6.16 -4.53 7.55
C ILE A 32 6.11 -3.35 6.59
N GLU A 33 4.96 -3.09 6.01
CA GLU A 33 4.63 -1.78 5.47
C GLU A 33 4.09 -0.94 6.62
N ILE A 34 4.93 -0.02 7.15
CA ILE A 34 4.60 0.68 8.37
C ILE A 34 3.74 1.91 8.11
N ARG A 35 2.49 1.90 8.59
CA ARG A 35 1.50 2.98 8.50
C ARG A 35 1.22 3.59 9.87
N CYS A 36 0.94 2.75 10.85
CA CYS A 36 0.75 3.13 12.23
C CYS A 36 1.46 2.15 13.17
N ALA A 37 2.08 2.67 14.21
CA ALA A 37 2.69 1.90 15.27
C ALA A 37 2.61 2.66 16.60
N ASP A 38 2.39 1.94 17.70
CA ASP A 38 2.24 2.48 19.05
C ASP A 38 1.21 3.63 19.12
N GLY A 39 0.10 3.48 18.37
CA GLY A 39 -1.01 4.43 18.32
C GLY A 39 -0.74 5.71 17.52
N LYS A 40 0.39 5.79 16.79
CA LYS A 40 0.74 6.95 15.97
C LYS A 40 0.83 6.60 14.48
N ASN A 41 0.32 7.49 13.63
CA ASN A 41 0.60 7.44 12.20
C ASN A 41 2.09 7.76 11.96
N ILE A 42 2.73 7.00 11.09
CA ILE A 42 4.17 7.08 10.82
C ILE A 42 4.62 8.48 10.36
N SER A 43 3.76 9.22 9.66
CA SER A 43 4.05 10.58 9.22
C SER A 43 4.18 11.60 10.36
N LYS A 44 3.73 11.25 11.57
CA LYS A 44 3.74 12.10 12.78
C LYS A 44 4.71 11.59 13.85
N VAL A 45 5.43 10.50 13.60
CA VAL A 45 6.43 9.95 14.50
C VAL A 45 7.66 10.86 14.48
N THR A 46 8.25 11.10 15.64
CA THR A 46 9.52 11.83 15.77
C THR A 46 10.71 10.93 15.45
N GLU A 47 11.87 11.53 15.16
CA GLU A 47 13.09 10.76 14.87
C GLU A 47 13.47 9.84 16.05
N ALA A 48 13.42 10.35 17.31
CA ALA A 48 13.72 9.54 18.47
C ALA A 48 12.75 8.36 18.67
N GLU A 49 11.47 8.53 18.40
CA GLU A 49 10.48 7.45 18.44
C GLU A 49 10.75 6.44 17.31
N ALA A 50 11.13 6.92 16.13
CA ALA A 50 11.45 6.04 14.99
C ALA A 50 12.72 5.20 15.26
N GLU A 51 13.76 5.79 15.84
CA GLU A 51 14.99 5.07 16.22
C GLU A 51 14.70 3.98 17.27
N GLU A 52 13.83 4.26 18.23
CA GLU A 52 13.41 3.29 19.24
C GLU A 52 12.59 2.15 18.61
N MET A 53 11.62 2.47 17.76
CA MET A 53 10.84 1.47 17.01
C MET A 53 11.75 0.63 16.11
N HIS A 54 12.70 1.24 15.39
CA HIS A 54 13.66 0.54 14.53
C HIS A 54 14.50 -0.44 15.36
N SER A 55 14.98 -0.01 16.52
CA SER A 55 15.75 -0.88 17.42
C SER A 55 14.96 -2.13 17.84
N ARG A 56 13.67 -1.97 18.17
CA ARG A 56 12.79 -3.10 18.50
C ARG A 56 12.56 -4.04 17.31
N LEU A 57 12.33 -3.47 16.13
CA LEU A 57 12.16 -4.23 14.90
C LEU A 57 13.43 -5.04 14.59
N ALA A 58 14.57 -4.39 14.57
CA ALA A 58 15.86 -5.02 14.28
C ALA A 58 16.21 -6.13 15.27
N ALA A 59 15.95 -5.93 16.58
CA ALA A 59 16.18 -6.94 17.62
C ALA A 59 15.37 -8.23 17.40
N ARG A 60 14.27 -8.17 16.65
CA ARG A 60 13.42 -9.33 16.29
C ARG A 60 13.57 -9.76 14.84
N GLY A 61 14.52 -9.21 14.07
CA GLY A 61 14.77 -9.55 12.68
C GLY A 61 13.72 -9.02 11.69
N TYR A 62 12.98 -7.97 12.06
CA TYR A 62 12.02 -7.31 11.18
C TYR A 62 12.69 -6.22 10.35
N ARG A 63 12.15 -6.00 9.16
CA ARG A 63 12.54 -4.91 8.24
C ARG A 63 11.30 -4.18 7.74
N ILE A 64 11.48 -2.97 7.27
CA ILE A 64 10.40 -2.18 6.68
C ILE A 64 10.47 -2.27 5.16
N SER A 65 9.36 -2.69 4.55
CA SER A 65 9.23 -2.77 3.08
C SER A 65 8.88 -1.44 2.45
N SER A 66 8.07 -0.62 3.14
CA SER A 66 7.63 0.68 2.68
C SER A 66 7.12 1.52 3.87
N ILE A 67 7.24 2.83 3.76
CA ILE A 67 6.50 3.76 4.61
C ILE A 67 5.09 3.91 4.03
N GLY A 68 4.08 3.40 4.74
CA GLY A 68 2.66 3.51 4.40
C GLY A 68 2.13 4.94 4.65
N SER A 69 2.65 5.92 3.92
CA SER A 69 2.38 7.33 4.16
C SER A 69 0.98 7.77 3.71
N PRO A 70 0.38 8.83 4.29
CA PRO A 70 -0.84 9.46 3.79
C PRO A 70 -0.57 10.56 2.76
N ILE A 71 0.67 10.67 2.24
CA ILE A 71 1.07 11.78 1.37
C ILE A 71 0.32 11.71 0.04
N GLY A 72 -0.34 12.83 -0.31
CA GLY A 72 -1.25 12.93 -1.45
C GLY A 72 -2.73 12.76 -1.09
N LYS A 73 -3.09 12.36 0.14
CA LYS A 73 -4.48 12.31 0.63
C LYS A 73 -4.95 13.66 1.19
N ILE A 74 -4.80 14.72 0.41
CA ILE A 74 -5.37 16.05 0.63
C ILE A 74 -6.08 16.51 -0.65
N LYS A 75 -6.92 17.55 -0.57
CA LYS A 75 -7.49 18.13 -1.80
C LYS A 75 -6.39 18.81 -2.62
N VAL A 76 -6.52 18.72 -3.93
CA VAL A 76 -5.58 19.34 -4.87
C VAL A 76 -5.54 20.89 -4.78
N THR A 77 -6.48 21.47 -4.07
CA THR A 77 -6.57 22.92 -3.79
C THR A 77 -6.13 23.33 -2.41
N ASP A 78 -5.85 22.36 -1.52
CA ASP A 78 -5.36 22.66 -0.16
C ASP A 78 -3.96 23.28 -0.18
N ASP A 79 -3.60 23.99 0.90
CA ASP A 79 -2.25 24.49 1.08
C ASP A 79 -1.25 23.33 1.05
N PHE A 80 -0.26 23.48 0.19
CA PHE A 80 0.69 22.41 -0.09
C PHE A 80 1.91 22.41 0.83
N GLU A 81 2.29 23.55 1.38
CA GLU A 81 3.50 23.69 2.21
C GLU A 81 3.47 22.82 3.49
N PRO A 82 2.36 22.77 4.27
CA PRO A 82 2.28 21.87 5.41
C PRO A 82 2.39 20.40 5.00
N HIS A 83 1.88 20.07 3.82
CA HIS A 83 1.93 18.70 3.29
C HIS A 83 3.34 18.31 2.83
N LEU A 84 4.10 19.25 2.25
CA LEU A 84 5.53 19.07 1.97
C LEU A 84 6.35 18.86 3.25
N ALA A 85 6.07 19.60 4.31
CA ALA A 85 6.73 19.40 5.60
C ALA A 85 6.45 18.00 6.18
N LEU A 86 5.20 17.51 6.05
CA LEU A 86 4.82 16.15 6.43
C LEU A 86 5.57 15.10 5.59
N PHE A 87 5.70 15.35 4.30
CA PHE A 87 6.46 14.46 3.41
C PHE A 87 7.95 14.40 3.76
N GLN A 88 8.57 15.53 4.08
CA GLN A 88 9.96 15.56 4.57
C GLN A 88 10.13 14.68 5.83
N ASN A 89 9.14 14.67 6.74
CA ASN A 89 9.16 13.74 7.86
C ASN A 89 9.09 12.27 7.39
N CYS A 90 8.24 11.95 6.42
CA CYS A 90 8.18 10.60 5.86
C CYS A 90 9.51 10.15 5.24
N ILE A 91 10.25 11.05 4.59
CA ILE A 91 11.61 10.76 4.09
C ILE A 91 12.55 10.42 5.25
N ARG A 92 12.56 11.20 6.33
CA ARG A 92 13.37 10.90 7.52
C ARG A 92 13.01 9.55 8.13
N MET A 93 11.72 9.25 8.24
CA MET A 93 11.25 7.93 8.68
C MET A 93 11.76 6.81 7.78
N ALA A 94 11.67 6.97 6.46
CA ALA A 94 12.17 5.97 5.52
C ALA A 94 13.69 5.73 5.69
N GLN A 95 14.46 6.78 5.93
CA GLN A 95 15.91 6.67 6.17
C GLN A 95 16.23 5.96 7.50
N ILE A 96 15.54 6.31 8.60
CA ILE A 96 15.74 5.66 9.91
C ILE A 96 15.37 4.18 9.86
N PHE A 97 14.24 3.86 9.22
CA PHE A 97 13.77 2.49 9.09
C PHE A 97 14.44 1.69 7.97
N GLU A 98 15.36 2.30 7.23
CA GLU A 98 15.99 1.70 6.03
C GLU A 98 14.96 1.20 5.00
N ALA A 99 13.81 1.89 4.92
CA ALA A 99 12.72 1.52 4.02
C ALA A 99 13.05 1.95 2.58
N PRO A 100 13.00 1.04 1.60
CA PRO A 100 13.31 1.38 0.20
C PRO A 100 12.25 2.24 -0.48
N TYR A 101 11.01 2.21 0.04
CA TYR A 101 9.87 2.85 -0.60
C TYR A 101 9.08 3.76 0.35
N ILE A 102 8.46 4.78 -0.23
CA ILE A 102 7.36 5.54 0.38
C ILE A 102 6.14 5.42 -0.54
N ARG A 103 5.01 4.96 0.03
CA ARG A 103 3.71 4.96 -0.63
C ARG A 103 3.18 6.38 -0.72
N MET A 104 2.67 6.75 -1.90
CA MET A 104 2.16 8.08 -2.22
C MET A 104 0.82 8.01 -2.94
N PHE A 105 0.02 9.08 -2.84
CA PHE A 105 -1.25 9.25 -3.55
C PHE A 105 -1.24 10.49 -4.46
N SER A 106 -2.35 10.75 -5.18
CA SER A 106 -2.40 11.79 -6.21
C SER A 106 -3.55 12.78 -6.06
N PHE A 107 -3.90 13.10 -4.85
CA PHE A 107 -4.81 14.17 -4.41
C PHE A 107 -6.29 13.94 -4.76
N TYR A 108 -7.17 14.41 -3.88
CA TYR A 108 -8.61 14.48 -4.10
C TYR A 108 -9.02 15.75 -4.85
N PRO A 109 -10.09 15.73 -5.67
CA PRO A 109 -10.68 16.94 -6.21
C PRO A 109 -11.40 17.75 -5.11
N PRO A 110 -11.67 19.03 -5.38
CA PRO A 110 -12.74 19.74 -4.68
C PRO A 110 -14.09 19.03 -4.87
N GLU A 111 -15.00 19.22 -3.92
CA GLU A 111 -16.32 18.59 -3.95
C GLU A 111 -17.08 18.92 -5.24
N GLY A 112 -17.57 17.89 -5.92
CA GLY A 112 -18.34 18.01 -7.16
C GLY A 112 -17.52 18.33 -8.41
N GLU A 113 -16.18 18.34 -8.31
CA GLU A 113 -15.32 18.58 -9.45
C GLU A 113 -14.62 17.30 -9.94
N ASP A 114 -14.35 17.29 -11.25
CA ASP A 114 -13.58 16.23 -11.89
C ASP A 114 -12.08 16.47 -11.65
N ILE A 115 -11.41 15.50 -11.04
CA ILE A 115 -9.96 15.55 -10.76
C ILE A 115 -9.11 15.67 -12.03
N ALA A 116 -9.61 15.22 -13.18
CA ALA A 116 -8.88 15.31 -14.44
C ALA A 116 -8.54 16.75 -14.84
N LYS A 117 -9.35 17.74 -14.41
CA LYS A 117 -9.09 19.17 -14.63
C LYS A 117 -7.81 19.64 -13.93
N TYR A 118 -7.38 18.92 -12.90
CA TYR A 118 -6.25 19.29 -12.05
C TYR A 118 -4.95 18.56 -12.40
N ARG A 119 -4.91 17.83 -13.53
CA ARG A 119 -3.72 17.08 -13.97
C ARG A 119 -2.43 17.89 -13.83
N GLY A 120 -2.42 19.13 -14.31
CA GLY A 120 -1.23 19.99 -14.26
C GLY A 120 -0.77 20.29 -12.82
N THR A 121 -1.71 20.51 -11.90
CA THR A 121 -1.41 20.74 -10.49
C THR A 121 -0.91 19.45 -9.82
N VAL A 122 -1.53 18.31 -10.12
CA VAL A 122 -1.11 16.99 -9.62
C VAL A 122 0.34 16.71 -10.03
N MET A 123 0.66 16.84 -11.32
CA MET A 123 2.01 16.60 -11.84
C MET A 123 3.04 17.53 -11.18
N LYS A 124 2.74 18.83 -11.10
CA LYS A 124 3.63 19.82 -10.47
C LYS A 124 3.90 19.52 -8.98
N ARG A 125 2.89 19.06 -8.24
CA ARG A 125 3.07 18.67 -6.83
C ARG A 125 3.90 17.40 -6.71
N TRP A 126 3.70 16.43 -7.60
CA TRP A 126 4.52 15.22 -7.65
C TRP A 126 5.98 15.52 -7.99
N GLU A 127 6.25 16.44 -8.95
CA GLU A 127 7.60 16.91 -9.25
C GLU A 127 8.29 17.50 -8.01
N ALA A 128 7.55 18.23 -7.17
CA ALA A 128 8.09 18.76 -5.92
C ALA A 128 8.43 17.63 -4.93
N PHE A 129 7.60 16.58 -4.82
CA PHE A 129 7.93 15.40 -4.01
C PHE A 129 9.18 14.68 -4.53
N LEU A 130 9.27 14.43 -5.83
CA LEU A 130 10.42 13.78 -6.44
C LEU A 130 11.71 14.57 -6.20
N LYS A 131 11.65 15.90 -6.34
CA LYS A 131 12.78 16.78 -6.05
C LYS A 131 13.26 16.69 -4.59
N LEU A 132 12.33 16.60 -3.63
CA LEU A 132 12.69 16.44 -2.22
C LEU A 132 13.26 15.05 -1.90
N ALA A 133 12.85 14.02 -2.64
CA ALA A 133 13.36 12.66 -2.46
C ALA A 133 14.70 12.43 -3.19
N GLU A 134 15.13 13.34 -4.07
CA GLU A 134 16.37 13.20 -4.83
C GLU A 134 17.58 13.06 -3.90
N GLY A 135 18.43 12.04 -4.15
CA GLY A 135 19.62 11.77 -3.36
C GLY A 135 19.39 11.15 -1.98
N THR A 136 18.15 10.91 -1.56
CA THR A 136 17.83 10.33 -0.25
C THR A 136 17.95 8.80 -0.19
N GLY A 137 18.05 8.14 -1.34
CA GLY A 137 18.03 6.67 -1.46
C GLY A 137 16.64 6.06 -1.42
N VAL A 138 15.58 6.87 -1.27
CA VAL A 138 14.18 6.41 -1.15
C VAL A 138 13.47 6.53 -2.49
N THR A 139 12.72 5.50 -2.87
CA THR A 139 11.89 5.49 -4.08
C THR A 139 10.42 5.76 -3.74
N LEU A 140 9.80 6.71 -4.46
CA LEU A 140 8.38 7.01 -4.32
C LEU A 140 7.56 6.10 -5.23
N LEU A 141 6.53 5.46 -4.68
CA LEU A 141 5.59 4.65 -5.43
C LEU A 141 4.18 5.20 -5.30
N HIS A 142 3.47 5.34 -6.42
CA HIS A 142 2.07 5.76 -6.43
C HIS A 142 1.14 4.57 -6.26
N GLU A 143 0.23 4.63 -5.29
CA GLU A 143 -0.86 3.67 -5.14
C GLU A 143 -2.13 4.18 -5.82
N ASN A 144 -2.77 3.32 -6.62
CA ASN A 144 -4.13 3.59 -7.11
C ASN A 144 -5.13 3.54 -5.95
N GLU A 145 -5.94 4.59 -5.84
CA GLU A 145 -6.91 4.74 -4.75
C GLU A 145 -8.18 5.44 -5.28
N LYS A 146 -9.28 5.24 -4.59
CA LYS A 146 -10.59 5.83 -4.94
C LYS A 146 -10.54 7.36 -4.88
N ASP A 147 -11.24 7.99 -5.80
CA ASP A 147 -11.52 9.44 -5.80
C ASP A 147 -10.29 10.37 -5.92
N ILE A 148 -9.09 9.83 -6.13
CA ILE A 148 -7.87 10.62 -6.41
C ILE A 148 -7.60 10.68 -7.91
N TYR A 149 -6.57 11.43 -8.35
CA TYR A 149 -6.23 11.47 -9.78
C TYR A 149 -5.96 10.07 -10.35
N GLY A 150 -5.20 9.24 -9.65
CA GLY A 150 -4.87 7.87 -10.04
C GLY A 150 -5.89 6.83 -9.54
N ASP A 151 -7.18 7.04 -9.75
CA ASP A 151 -8.24 6.10 -9.40
C ASP A 151 -8.58 5.11 -10.54
N VAL A 152 -8.19 5.43 -11.78
CA VAL A 152 -8.34 4.56 -12.95
C VAL A 152 -6.99 4.26 -13.60
N ALA A 153 -6.92 3.17 -14.34
CA ALA A 153 -5.67 2.67 -14.88
C ALA A 153 -4.97 3.66 -15.82
N GLU A 154 -5.73 4.35 -16.67
CA GLU A 154 -5.19 5.32 -17.62
C GLU A 154 -4.52 6.51 -16.92
N ARG A 155 -5.07 6.96 -15.79
CA ARG A 155 -4.46 8.06 -15.02
C ARG A 155 -3.27 7.58 -14.17
N CYS A 156 -3.26 6.33 -13.74
CA CYS A 156 -2.08 5.71 -13.14
C CYS A 156 -0.95 5.60 -14.16
N LEU A 157 -1.26 5.22 -15.40
CA LEU A 157 -0.28 5.17 -16.49
C LEU A 157 0.26 6.57 -16.80
N ASP A 158 -0.61 7.58 -16.88
CA ASP A 158 -0.19 8.96 -17.10
C ASP A 158 0.78 9.47 -16.02
N LEU A 159 0.52 9.16 -14.74
CA LEU A 159 1.46 9.45 -13.66
C LEU A 159 2.79 8.73 -13.84
N ALA A 160 2.74 7.42 -14.11
CA ALA A 160 3.94 6.59 -14.23
C ALA A 160 4.83 7.04 -15.40
N GLU A 161 4.25 7.31 -16.57
CA GLU A 161 5.00 7.70 -17.76
C GLU A 161 5.47 9.15 -17.72
N THR A 162 4.61 10.08 -17.23
CA THR A 162 4.97 11.51 -17.16
C THR A 162 6.07 11.77 -16.12
N LEU A 163 6.01 11.10 -14.99
CA LEU A 163 6.91 11.34 -13.84
C LEU A 163 8.05 10.32 -13.73
N GLY A 164 8.02 9.24 -14.49
CA GLY A 164 9.01 8.16 -14.42
C GLY A 164 8.95 7.36 -13.12
N ILE A 165 7.76 7.26 -12.48
CA ILE A 165 7.59 6.60 -11.18
C ILE A 165 7.08 5.17 -11.31
N GLY A 166 7.35 4.35 -10.28
CA GLY A 166 6.75 3.04 -10.11
C GLY A 166 5.38 3.10 -9.42
N LEU A 167 4.64 2.00 -9.55
CA LEU A 167 3.31 1.87 -8.97
C LEU A 167 3.26 0.80 -7.88
N ILE A 168 2.47 1.07 -6.85
CA ILE A 168 1.86 0.07 -5.98
C ILE A 168 0.52 -0.28 -6.63
N PHE A 169 0.35 -1.53 -6.99
CA PHE A 169 -0.87 -2.01 -7.62
C PHE A 169 -1.80 -2.58 -6.55
N ASP A 170 -2.93 -1.92 -6.31
CA ASP A 170 -3.99 -2.41 -5.44
C ASP A 170 -5.18 -2.90 -6.26
N PRO A 171 -5.39 -4.21 -6.34
CA PRO A 171 -6.47 -4.79 -7.15
C PRO A 171 -7.86 -4.41 -6.66
N ALA A 172 -8.07 -4.33 -5.35
CA ALA A 172 -9.39 -4.05 -4.77
C ALA A 172 -9.80 -2.58 -4.95
N ASN A 173 -8.85 -1.64 -4.88
CA ASN A 173 -9.14 -0.23 -5.12
C ASN A 173 -9.62 0.02 -6.55
N PHE A 174 -9.09 -0.72 -7.54
CA PHE A 174 -9.64 -0.69 -8.90
C PHE A 174 -11.07 -1.22 -8.96
N ILE A 175 -11.35 -2.37 -8.34
CA ILE A 175 -12.73 -2.91 -8.23
C ILE A 175 -13.67 -1.89 -7.61
N GLN A 176 -13.26 -1.23 -6.53
CA GLN A 176 -14.06 -0.22 -5.82
C GLN A 176 -14.27 1.05 -6.65
N SER A 177 -13.33 1.37 -7.56
CA SER A 177 -13.45 2.44 -8.54
C SER A 177 -14.24 2.03 -9.81
N GLY A 178 -14.78 0.79 -9.85
CA GLY A 178 -15.54 0.29 -11.01
C GLY A 178 -14.68 -0.10 -12.21
N VAL A 179 -13.37 -0.32 -11.99
CA VAL A 179 -12.39 -0.68 -13.02
C VAL A 179 -12.22 -2.19 -13.08
N THR A 180 -12.22 -2.78 -14.26
CA THR A 180 -11.83 -4.17 -14.48
C THR A 180 -10.33 -4.33 -14.21
N THR A 181 -9.99 -4.99 -13.10
CA THR A 181 -8.60 -5.10 -12.68
C THR A 181 -7.80 -6.02 -13.60
N TYR A 182 -8.32 -7.25 -13.86
CA TYR A 182 -7.70 -8.19 -14.80
C TYR A 182 -8.71 -8.56 -15.91
N PRO A 183 -8.32 -8.47 -17.20
CA PRO A 183 -6.96 -8.13 -17.64
C PRO A 183 -6.67 -6.63 -17.74
N ASP A 184 -7.70 -5.76 -17.79
CA ASP A 184 -7.61 -4.39 -18.35
C ASP A 184 -6.56 -3.51 -17.63
N ALA A 185 -6.75 -3.23 -16.35
CA ALA A 185 -5.82 -2.39 -15.61
C ALA A 185 -4.42 -3.05 -15.50
N PHE A 186 -4.38 -4.37 -15.28
CA PHE A 186 -3.11 -5.07 -15.13
C PHE A 186 -2.27 -5.02 -16.41
N GLU A 187 -2.84 -5.35 -17.56
CA GLU A 187 -2.12 -5.33 -18.83
C GLU A 187 -1.58 -3.93 -19.17
N LEU A 188 -2.35 -2.90 -18.86
CA LEU A 188 -1.94 -1.52 -19.08
C LEU A 188 -0.77 -1.11 -18.19
N LEU A 189 -0.77 -1.54 -16.92
CA LEU A 189 0.15 -1.05 -15.89
C LEU A 189 1.33 -1.97 -15.57
N ARG A 190 1.32 -3.24 -16.01
CA ARG A 190 2.26 -4.28 -15.56
C ARG A 190 3.75 -3.91 -15.63
N LYS A 191 4.16 -3.07 -16.57
CA LYS A 191 5.56 -2.62 -16.70
C LYS A 191 6.00 -1.64 -15.62
N HIS A 192 5.04 -0.97 -14.99
CA HIS A 192 5.25 0.06 -13.97
C HIS A 192 5.06 -0.48 -12.55
N ILE A 193 4.48 -1.68 -12.38
CA ILE A 193 4.27 -2.30 -11.08
C ILE A 193 5.61 -2.62 -10.42
N ARG A 194 5.80 -2.15 -9.18
CA ARG A 194 6.97 -2.41 -8.34
C ARG A 194 6.63 -3.07 -7.02
N TYR A 195 5.35 -2.99 -6.64
CA TYR A 195 4.85 -3.40 -5.35
C TYR A 195 3.37 -3.77 -5.48
N LEU A 196 2.88 -4.78 -4.76
CA LEU A 196 1.47 -5.15 -4.77
C LEU A 196 0.87 -5.03 -3.37
N HIS A 197 -0.29 -4.41 -3.28
CA HIS A 197 -1.19 -4.63 -2.16
C HIS A 197 -2.03 -5.88 -2.41
N ILE A 198 -2.13 -6.70 -1.39
CA ILE A 198 -2.93 -7.92 -1.42
C ILE A 198 -4.24 -7.65 -0.71
N LYS A 199 -5.17 -7.16 -1.50
CA LYS A 199 -6.55 -6.86 -1.14
C LYS A 199 -7.44 -7.29 -2.30
N ASP A 200 -8.57 -7.94 -2.03
CA ASP A 200 -9.49 -8.40 -3.05
C ASP A 200 -10.91 -7.92 -2.74
N ALA A 201 -11.73 -7.70 -3.74
CA ALA A 201 -13.07 -7.15 -3.55
C ALA A 201 -14.07 -7.73 -4.56
N LYS A 202 -15.37 -7.63 -4.25
CA LYS A 202 -16.46 -7.98 -5.13
C LYS A 202 -16.85 -6.83 -6.04
N MET A 203 -16.87 -7.07 -7.34
CA MET A 203 -17.35 -6.10 -8.34
C MET A 203 -18.81 -5.72 -8.03
N GLY A 204 -19.13 -4.44 -8.22
CA GLY A 204 -20.46 -3.88 -7.99
C GLY A 204 -20.76 -3.52 -6.53
N SER A 205 -20.44 -4.38 -5.56
CA SER A 205 -20.62 -4.03 -4.14
C SER A 205 -19.42 -3.29 -3.55
N GLY A 206 -18.20 -3.50 -4.09
CA GLY A 206 -16.96 -3.01 -3.52
C GLY A 206 -16.57 -3.68 -2.20
N GLN A 207 -17.30 -4.75 -1.79
CA GLN A 207 -17.05 -5.45 -0.55
C GLN A 207 -15.69 -6.14 -0.59
N VAL A 208 -14.83 -5.83 0.37
CA VAL A 208 -13.52 -6.49 0.52
C VAL A 208 -13.72 -7.91 1.03
N VAL A 209 -12.95 -8.83 0.45
CA VAL A 209 -12.97 -10.26 0.77
C VAL A 209 -11.53 -10.78 0.83
N PRO A 210 -11.28 -11.95 1.44
CA PRO A 210 -9.95 -12.53 1.43
C PRO A 210 -9.41 -12.76 0.01
N ALA A 211 -8.09 -12.70 -0.14
CA ALA A 211 -7.41 -12.87 -1.42
C ALA A 211 -7.86 -14.14 -2.16
N GLY A 212 -8.21 -14.01 -3.44
CA GLY A 212 -8.70 -15.08 -4.29
C GLY A 212 -10.20 -15.38 -4.18
N TYR A 213 -10.92 -14.68 -3.29
CA TYR A 213 -12.37 -14.80 -3.17
C TYR A 213 -13.13 -13.63 -3.83
N GLY A 214 -12.39 -12.62 -4.31
CA GLY A 214 -12.95 -11.47 -5.02
C GLY A 214 -12.97 -11.64 -6.54
N ASP A 215 -13.16 -10.52 -7.20
CA ASP A 215 -13.29 -10.43 -8.65
C ASP A 215 -12.08 -9.74 -9.32
N ALA A 216 -11.05 -9.39 -8.54
CA ALA A 216 -9.85 -8.70 -9.05
C ALA A 216 -8.93 -9.57 -9.93
N GLY A 217 -9.16 -10.88 -9.97
CA GLY A 217 -8.33 -11.79 -10.76
C GLY A 217 -6.94 -12.03 -10.19
N LEU A 218 -6.77 -11.92 -8.87
CA LEU A 218 -5.49 -11.94 -8.17
C LEU A 218 -4.60 -13.13 -8.53
N ALA A 219 -5.17 -14.34 -8.66
CA ALA A 219 -4.41 -15.54 -9.05
C ALA A 219 -3.78 -15.40 -10.46
N LYS A 220 -4.49 -14.78 -11.40
CA LYS A 220 -3.98 -14.53 -12.75
C LYS A 220 -2.87 -13.50 -12.75
N ILE A 221 -3.06 -12.40 -12.00
CA ILE A 221 -2.06 -11.34 -11.80
C ILE A 221 -0.76 -11.94 -11.26
N LEU A 222 -0.85 -12.73 -10.19
CA LEU A 222 0.33 -13.35 -9.57
C LEU A 222 1.03 -14.36 -10.50
N ALA A 223 0.26 -15.15 -11.27
CA ALA A 223 0.81 -16.09 -12.25
C ALA A 223 1.59 -15.36 -13.36
N GLU A 224 1.07 -14.25 -13.87
CA GLU A 224 1.75 -13.46 -14.90
C GLU A 224 2.98 -12.73 -14.38
N LEU A 225 2.92 -12.19 -13.17
CA LEU A 225 4.08 -11.59 -12.52
C LEU A 225 5.18 -12.63 -12.26
N ASP A 226 4.83 -13.85 -11.86
CA ASP A 226 5.78 -14.96 -11.72
C ASP A 226 6.44 -15.31 -13.07
N ALA A 227 5.64 -15.45 -14.12
CA ALA A 227 6.13 -15.74 -15.46
C ALA A 227 7.08 -14.66 -16.00
N GLN A 228 6.92 -13.40 -15.57
CA GLN A 228 7.76 -12.27 -15.94
C GLN A 228 9.02 -12.13 -15.06
N GLY A 229 9.16 -12.96 -14.01
CA GLY A 229 10.29 -12.89 -13.07
C GLY A 229 10.21 -11.67 -12.15
N PHE A 230 9.01 -11.27 -11.74
CA PHE A 230 8.81 -10.12 -10.83
C PHE A 230 9.59 -10.31 -9.51
N GLU A 231 10.28 -9.26 -9.09
CA GLU A 231 10.97 -9.17 -7.81
C GLU A 231 10.36 -8.02 -7.01
N GLY A 232 9.68 -8.31 -5.91
CA GLY A 232 9.03 -7.27 -5.11
C GLY A 232 8.15 -7.81 -3.98
N PHE A 233 7.49 -6.89 -3.30
CA PHE A 233 6.67 -7.19 -2.14
C PHE A 233 5.23 -7.50 -2.52
N LEU A 234 4.66 -8.48 -1.80
CA LEU A 234 3.24 -8.74 -1.68
C LEU A 234 2.82 -8.30 -0.28
N SER A 235 2.24 -7.12 -0.18
CA SER A 235 1.90 -6.48 1.10
C SER A 235 0.43 -6.69 1.42
N LEU A 236 0.14 -7.39 2.51
CA LEU A 236 -1.21 -7.61 2.98
C LEU A 236 -1.85 -6.29 3.43
N GLU A 237 -2.98 -5.95 2.86
CA GLU A 237 -3.87 -4.87 3.29
C GLU A 237 -5.30 -5.44 3.45
N PRO A 238 -5.54 -6.22 4.52
CA PRO A 238 -6.74 -7.04 4.61
C PRO A 238 -8.07 -6.31 4.51
N HIS A 239 -8.24 -5.23 5.26
CA HIS A 239 -9.51 -4.50 5.41
C HIS A 239 -10.73 -5.43 5.62
N LEU A 240 -10.53 -6.60 6.23
CA LEU A 240 -11.57 -7.61 6.45
C LEU A 240 -12.43 -7.30 7.67
N GLY A 241 -12.06 -6.32 8.47
CA GLY A 241 -12.78 -5.87 9.64
C GLY A 241 -12.30 -4.51 10.10
N THR A 242 -12.96 -3.94 11.10
CA THR A 242 -12.57 -2.64 11.68
C THR A 242 -11.33 -2.78 12.56
N PHE A 243 -10.43 -1.80 12.51
CA PHE A 243 -9.24 -1.70 13.35
C PHE A 243 -9.00 -0.23 13.77
N HIS A 244 -8.08 0.01 14.68
CA HIS A 244 -7.79 1.36 15.15
C HIS A 244 -7.31 2.26 14.01
N GLY A 245 -8.00 3.39 13.77
CA GLY A 245 -7.71 4.31 12.66
C GLY A 245 -8.36 3.94 11.32
N PHE A 246 -9.15 2.84 11.25
CA PHE A 246 -9.81 2.43 10.00
C PHE A 246 -10.72 3.51 9.42
N ALA A 247 -11.50 4.20 10.25
CA ALA A 247 -12.41 5.26 9.82
C ALA A 247 -11.70 6.46 9.18
N ASP A 248 -10.43 6.72 9.56
CA ASP A 248 -9.62 7.78 8.96
C ASP A 248 -9.08 7.39 7.58
N LEU A 249 -8.92 6.08 7.34
CA LEU A 249 -8.42 5.53 6.07
C LEU A 249 -9.53 5.32 5.05
N GLU A 250 -10.69 4.86 5.52
CA GLU A 250 -11.84 4.45 4.72
C GLU A 250 -13.15 5.08 5.25
N PRO A 251 -13.32 6.41 5.16
CA PRO A 251 -14.47 7.10 5.77
C PRO A 251 -15.82 6.68 5.19
N ALA A 252 -15.84 6.18 3.95
CA ALA A 252 -17.06 5.74 3.24
C ALA A 252 -17.09 4.22 3.03
N SER A 253 -16.32 3.45 3.81
CA SER A 253 -16.16 2.02 3.57
C SER A 253 -17.49 1.27 3.61
N LYS A 254 -17.73 0.50 2.57
CA LYS A 254 -18.80 -0.49 2.47
C LYS A 254 -18.32 -1.89 2.92
N THR A 255 -17.16 -1.93 3.56
CA THR A 255 -16.57 -3.18 4.00
C THR A 255 -17.23 -3.65 5.25
N ASN A 256 -17.59 -4.92 5.34
CA ASN A 256 -17.35 -5.68 6.58
C ASN A 256 -18.11 -6.98 6.55
N LEU A 257 -17.36 -8.03 6.34
CA LEU A 257 -17.78 -9.40 6.68
C LEU A 257 -17.55 -9.68 8.17
N MET A 258 -16.71 -8.89 8.85
CA MET A 258 -16.31 -9.11 10.25
C MET A 258 -16.44 -7.79 11.02
N GLU A 259 -17.12 -7.82 12.15
CA GLU A 259 -17.33 -6.64 12.99
C GLU A 259 -16.02 -6.13 13.61
N GLU A 260 -15.12 -7.06 13.99
CA GLU A 260 -13.81 -6.74 14.55
C GLU A 260 -12.69 -7.28 13.66
N GLY A 261 -11.69 -6.44 13.38
CA GLY A 261 -10.45 -6.79 12.71
C GLY A 261 -9.46 -7.49 13.64
N GLY A 262 -8.17 -7.23 13.42
CA GLY A 262 -7.11 -7.69 14.28
C GLY A 262 -6.52 -9.04 13.90
N PRO A 263 -5.90 -9.76 14.85
CA PRO A 263 -5.09 -10.96 14.57
C PRO A 263 -5.78 -12.01 13.72
N LYS A 264 -7.07 -12.26 13.98
CA LYS A 264 -7.85 -13.28 13.26
C LYS A 264 -8.04 -12.90 11.79
N CYS A 265 -8.44 -11.65 11.51
CA CYS A 265 -8.63 -11.17 10.14
C CYS A 265 -7.31 -11.17 9.36
N TYR A 266 -6.24 -10.73 10.00
CA TYR A 266 -4.92 -10.72 9.40
C TYR A 266 -4.41 -12.14 9.09
N THR A 267 -4.63 -13.08 9.99
CA THR A 267 -4.31 -14.50 9.76
C THR A 267 -5.08 -15.06 8.56
N ILE A 268 -6.40 -14.78 8.47
CA ILE A 268 -7.23 -15.21 7.33
C ILE A 268 -6.66 -14.64 6.02
N ALA A 269 -6.27 -13.37 6.00
CA ALA A 269 -5.69 -12.74 4.81
C ALA A 269 -4.37 -13.40 4.40
N ALA A 270 -3.46 -13.62 5.34
CA ALA A 270 -2.18 -14.27 5.10
C ALA A 270 -2.34 -15.71 4.58
N GLU A 271 -3.22 -16.49 5.21
CA GLU A 271 -3.51 -17.87 4.78
C GLU A 271 -4.16 -17.91 3.40
N SER A 272 -5.06 -16.96 3.11
CA SER A 272 -5.72 -16.88 1.80
C SER A 272 -4.72 -16.58 0.69
N LEU A 273 -3.81 -15.62 0.90
CA LEU A 273 -2.72 -15.36 -0.05
C LEU A 273 -1.85 -16.61 -0.25
N ARG A 274 -1.47 -17.30 0.82
CA ARG A 274 -0.65 -18.52 0.74
C ARG A 274 -1.35 -19.64 -0.05
N LYS A 275 -2.68 -19.78 0.10
CA LYS A 275 -3.47 -20.73 -0.69
C LYS A 275 -3.44 -20.38 -2.17
N VAL A 276 -3.58 -19.09 -2.52
CA VAL A 276 -3.48 -18.65 -3.92
C VAL A 276 -2.08 -18.98 -4.48
N LEU A 277 -1.01 -18.59 -3.78
CA LEU A 277 0.36 -18.87 -4.21
C LEU A 277 0.62 -20.36 -4.36
N ALA A 278 0.21 -21.16 -3.39
CA ALA A 278 0.35 -22.63 -3.44
C ALA A 278 -0.38 -23.27 -4.63
N SER A 279 -1.58 -22.77 -4.98
CA SER A 279 -2.33 -23.24 -6.15
C SER A 279 -1.61 -22.96 -7.48
N LEU A 280 -0.72 -21.98 -7.49
CA LEU A 280 0.12 -21.61 -8.64
C LEU A 280 1.51 -22.27 -8.61
N GLY A 281 1.83 -23.02 -7.55
CA GLY A 281 3.17 -23.59 -7.36
C GLY A 281 4.23 -22.56 -6.96
N ILE A 282 3.82 -21.37 -6.57
CA ILE A 282 4.71 -20.26 -6.19
C ILE A 282 5.08 -20.37 -4.70
N GLN A 283 6.37 -20.27 -4.41
CA GLN A 283 6.88 -20.19 -3.05
C GLN A 283 7.39 -18.76 -2.78
N PRO A 284 6.83 -18.03 -1.81
CA PRO A 284 7.42 -16.75 -1.40
C PRO A 284 8.84 -16.94 -0.87
N GLU A 285 9.66 -15.90 -1.01
CA GLU A 285 11.03 -15.93 -0.50
C GLU A 285 11.02 -16.10 1.02
N LYS A 286 11.84 -17.04 1.51
CA LYS A 286 12.04 -17.19 2.96
C LYS A 286 12.91 -16.05 3.43
N THR A 287 12.36 -15.18 4.23
CA THR A 287 13.09 -14.10 4.88
C THR A 287 13.67 -14.62 6.19
N ALA A 288 14.99 -14.82 6.17
CA ALA A 288 15.74 -15.30 7.34
C ALA A 288 15.85 -14.20 8.39
#